data_ee92e6952466e85f6ee24f4cd36f4ed7
#
_entry.id   ee92e6952466e85f6ee24f4cd36f4ed7
#
_cell.length_a   1.000
_cell.length_b   1.000
_cell.length_c   1.000
_cell.angle_alpha   90.00
_cell.angle_beta   90.00
_cell.angle_gamma   90.00
#
_symmetry.space_group_name_H-M   'P 1'
#
loop_
_entity.id
_entity.type
_entity.pdbx_description
1 polymer ?
#
loop_
_entity_poly.entity_id
_entity_poly.type
_entity_poly.pdbx_seq_one_letter_code
_entity_poly.pdbx_strand_id
1 'polypeptide(L)' 'MTYEEHLDEVTTLITEKYDIDDEPAIQMVMRAQADGFFTGHDDDPAICTLERAHRDAKAVFKKYK' A
#
# COMPACT_ATOMS: atom_id res chain seq x y z
N MET A 1 2.21 -8.40 10.08
CA MET A 1 3.30 -8.02 9.17
C MET A 1 4.01 -6.78 9.70
N THR A 2 5.30 -6.65 9.36
CA THR A 2 5.98 -5.39 9.62
C THR A 2 5.46 -4.30 8.67
N TYR A 3 5.81 -3.07 8.94
CA TYR A 3 5.42 -1.95 8.09
C TYR A 3 5.95 -2.13 6.66
N GLU A 4 7.20 -2.54 6.53
CA GLU A 4 7.81 -2.77 5.21
C GLU A 4 7.11 -3.88 4.45
N GLU A 5 6.80 -4.98 5.13
CA GLU A 5 6.06 -6.09 4.52
C GLU A 5 4.66 -5.65 4.09
N HIS A 6 4.03 -4.79 4.88
CA HIS A 6 2.71 -4.26 4.54
C HIS A 6 2.78 -3.41 3.26
N LEU A 7 3.78 -2.56 3.13
CA LEU A 7 3.95 -1.75 1.92
C LEU A 7 4.22 -2.63 0.69
N ASP A 8 5.03 -3.68 0.86
CA ASP A 8 5.30 -4.62 -0.22
C ASP A 8 4.03 -5.35 -0.64
N GLU A 9 3.23 -5.77 0.33
CA GLU A 9 1.96 -6.45 0.05
C GLU A 9 0.97 -5.52 -0.67
N VAL A 10 0.87 -4.28 -0.24
CA VAL A 10 0.02 -3.28 -0.90
C VAL A 10 0.46 -3.11 -2.36
N THR A 11 1.76 -2.98 -2.60
CA THR A 11 2.31 -2.85 -3.95
C THR A 11 1.95 -4.06 -4.80
N THR A 12 2.18 -5.26 -4.26
CA THR A 12 1.87 -6.51 -4.97
C THR A 12 0.39 -6.61 -5.30
N LEU A 13 -0.48 -6.27 -4.36
CA LEU A 13 -1.92 -6.31 -4.57
C LEU A 13 -2.36 -5.33 -5.65
N ILE A 14 -1.74 -4.16 -5.71
CA ILE A 14 -2.04 -3.19 -6.76
C ILE A 14 -1.67 -3.76 -8.13
N THR A 15 -0.49 -4.37 -8.26
CA THR A 15 -0.06 -4.96 -9.54
C THR A 15 -0.98 -6.09 -9.96
N GLU A 16 -1.36 -6.96 -9.03
CA GLU A 16 -2.17 -8.13 -9.33
C GLU A 16 -3.64 -7.80 -9.59
N LYS A 17 -4.23 -6.93 -8.75
CA LYS A 17 -5.65 -6.62 -8.86
C LYS A 17 -5.98 -5.74 -10.05
N TYR A 18 -5.09 -4.83 -10.39
CA TYR A 18 -5.34 -3.83 -11.43
C TYR A 18 -4.48 -4.01 -12.67
N ASP A 19 -3.71 -5.09 -12.70
CA ASP A 19 -2.89 -5.47 -13.86
C ASP A 19 -2.01 -4.31 -14.36
N ILE A 20 -1.28 -3.70 -13.43
CA ILE A 20 -0.34 -2.63 -13.74
C ILE A 20 1.08 -3.06 -13.38
N ASP A 21 2.07 -2.44 -14.00
CA ASP A 21 3.47 -2.76 -13.78
C ASP A 21 3.92 -2.40 -12.38
N ASP A 22 5.01 -3.03 -11.92
CA ASP A 22 5.58 -2.80 -10.59
C ASP A 22 5.94 -1.33 -10.37
N GLU A 23 6.57 -0.70 -11.35
CA GLU A 23 7.06 0.66 -11.20
C GLU A 23 5.95 1.68 -10.90
N PRO A 24 4.85 1.74 -11.67
CA PRO A 24 3.74 2.62 -11.31
C PRO A 24 3.12 2.29 -9.95
N ALA A 25 3.04 1.01 -9.60
CA ALA A 25 2.50 0.61 -8.31
C ALA A 25 3.39 1.09 -7.16
N ILE A 26 4.70 0.94 -7.31
CA ILE A 26 5.67 1.44 -6.33
C ILE A 26 5.54 2.95 -6.18
N GLN A 27 5.41 3.67 -7.29
CA GLN A 27 5.25 5.13 -7.27
C GLN A 27 4.00 5.55 -6.51
N MET A 28 2.88 4.86 -6.71
CA MET A 28 1.65 5.15 -5.98
C MET A 28 1.83 4.98 -4.48
N VAL A 29 2.47 3.89 -4.06
CA VAL A 29 2.70 3.60 -2.64
C VAL A 29 3.66 4.63 -2.04
N MET A 30 4.69 5.02 -2.78
CA MET A 30 5.64 6.04 -2.33
C MET A 30 4.97 7.40 -2.15
N ARG A 31 4.09 7.78 -3.07
CA ARG A 31 3.34 9.03 -2.95
C ARG A 31 2.40 9.00 -1.76
N ALA A 32 1.71 7.88 -1.55
CA ALA A 32 0.84 7.70 -0.40
C ALA A 32 1.63 7.84 0.90
N GLN A 33 2.82 7.23 0.95
CA GLN A 33 3.69 7.31 2.11
C GLN A 33 4.12 8.75 2.38
N ALA A 34 4.51 9.48 1.34
CA ALA A 34 4.92 10.88 1.44
C ALA A 34 3.79 11.78 1.91
N ASP A 35 2.54 11.45 1.55
CA ASP A 35 1.36 12.21 1.97
C ASP A 35 0.87 11.84 3.37
N GLY A 36 1.55 10.92 4.05
CA GLY A 36 1.15 10.49 5.40
C GLY A 36 0.03 9.46 5.43
N PHE A 37 -0.30 8.85 4.31
CA PHE A 37 -1.35 7.83 4.23
C PHE A 37 -1.10 6.65 5.17
N PHE A 38 0.16 6.26 5.30
CA PHE A 38 0.57 5.11 6.12
C PHE A 38 1.13 5.49 7.49
N THR A 39 0.97 6.72 7.93
CA THR A 39 1.53 7.18 9.21
C THR A 39 1.04 6.33 10.39
N GLY A 40 -0.26 6.03 10.42
CA GLY A 40 -0.82 5.19 11.47
C GLY A 40 -0.27 3.77 11.46
N HIS A 41 0.08 3.24 10.29
CA HIS A 41 0.65 1.90 10.15
C HIS A 41 2.07 1.84 10.75
N ASP A 42 2.83 2.92 10.61
CA ASP A 42 4.17 3.00 11.18
C ASP A 42 4.12 3.08 12.71
N ASP A 43 3.16 3.83 13.24
CA ASP A 43 2.98 3.99 14.68
C ASP A 43 2.42 2.72 15.35
N ASP A 44 1.60 1.96 14.65
CA ASP A 44 0.96 0.78 15.19
C ASP A 44 1.05 -0.40 14.20
N PRO A 45 2.11 -1.20 14.29
CA PRO A 45 2.29 -2.36 13.40
C PRO A 45 1.16 -3.40 13.49
N ALA A 46 0.38 -3.37 14.56
CA ALA A 46 -0.72 -4.34 14.72
C ALA A 46 -1.80 -4.19 13.66
N ILE A 47 -1.91 -3.02 13.02
CA ILE A 47 -2.87 -2.81 11.94
C ILE A 47 -2.34 -3.27 10.57
N CYS A 48 -1.07 -3.68 10.49
CA CYS A 48 -0.46 -4.19 9.27
C CYS A 48 -0.87 -5.65 9.07
N THR A 49 -2.08 -5.87 8.56
CA THR A 49 -2.63 -7.20 8.30
C THR A 49 -2.93 -7.35 6.82
N LEU A 50 -3.11 -8.59 6.36
CA LEU A 50 -3.44 -8.87 4.96
C LEU A 50 -4.76 -8.20 4.56
N GLU A 51 -5.76 -8.25 5.45
CA GLU A 51 -7.03 -7.59 5.20
C GLU A 51 -6.86 -6.08 5.01
N ARG A 52 -6.06 -5.46 5.86
CA ARG A 52 -5.78 -4.04 5.76
C ARG A 52 -5.00 -3.71 4.48
N ALA A 53 -4.08 -4.61 4.08
CA ALA A 53 -3.34 -4.43 2.84
C ALA A 53 -4.27 -4.39 1.62
N HIS A 54 -5.29 -5.23 1.59
CA HIS A 54 -6.29 -5.22 0.52
C HIS A 54 -7.05 -3.89 0.47
N ARG A 55 -7.45 -3.37 1.62
CA ARG A 55 -8.13 -2.07 1.71
C ARG A 55 -7.22 -0.94 1.25
N ASP A 56 -5.97 -0.97 1.70
CA ASP A 56 -5.00 0.08 1.38
C ASP A 56 -4.66 0.06 -0.10
N ALA A 57 -4.51 -1.11 -0.70
CA ALA A 57 -4.24 -1.23 -2.13
C ALA A 57 -5.36 -0.58 -2.96
N LYS A 58 -6.60 -0.85 -2.59
CA LYS A 58 -7.76 -0.26 -3.27
C LYS A 58 -7.78 1.26 -3.09
N ALA A 59 -7.56 1.74 -1.88
CA ALA A 59 -7.59 3.18 -1.59
C ALA A 59 -6.45 3.91 -2.28
N VAL A 60 -5.25 3.35 -2.26
CA VAL A 60 -4.07 3.95 -2.91
C VAL A 60 -4.28 4.00 -4.42
N PHE A 61 -4.73 2.90 -5.02
CA PHE A 61 -4.96 2.88 -6.47
C PHE A 61 -6.00 3.93 -6.86
N LYS A 62 -7.09 4.02 -6.12
CA LYS A 62 -8.17 4.95 -6.42
C LYS A 62 -7.71 6.41 -6.31
N LYS A 63 -6.85 6.70 -5.33
CA LYS A 63 -6.41 8.07 -5.06
C LYS A 63 -5.26 8.52 -5.95
N TYR A 64 -4.34 7.62 -6.29
CA TYR A 64 -3.07 7.99 -6.93
C TYR A 64 -2.91 7.44 -8.35
N LYS A 65 -3.90 6.81 -8.89
CA LYS A 65 -3.81 6.30 -10.26
C LYS A 65 -3.70 7.42 -11.30
#